data_a4e58f634af9cbc8bd766cdc619d255c
#
_entry.id   a4e58f634af9cbc8bd766cdc619d255c
#
_cell.length_a   1.000
_cell.length_b   1.000
_cell.length_c   1.000
_cell.angle_alpha   90.00
_cell.angle_beta   90.00
_cell.angle_gamma   90.00
#
_symmetry.space_group_name_H-M   'P 1'
#
loop_
_entity.id
_entity.type
_entity.pdbx_description
1 polymer ?
#
loop_
_entity_poly.entity_id
_entity_poly.type
_entity_poly.pdbx_seq_one_letter_code
_entity_poly.pdbx_strand_id
1 'polypeptide(L)'
;MQRCWILFVILVLTALPAEAGAVEKVKEPATGIEFDATLDGGYQLLGLGVRKKFAFKVYATALYVKVPDAVEPLKAAKSPFGPIIRGTFPRKMVMHFTLAVSGAKAKETFRKNFDRVMAPEKMAKCLEDRQRYLEAMGGDIEKGQRYVMDYAEGRIQVSLAGRRVYETANPAMIEGIFSIWYGPEPLDEKLKQDLVSRLRDIID
;
A
#
# COMPACT_ATOMS: atom_id res chain seq x y z
N MET A 1 -41.32 -11.93 -66.74
CA MET A 1 -41.32 -11.29 -65.40
C MET A 1 -40.61 -12.25 -64.46
N GLN A 2 -39.26 -12.02 -64.23
CA GLN A 2 -38.45 -12.79 -63.29
C GLN A 2 -38.27 -12.02 -62.02
N ARG A 3 -38.78 -12.54 -60.89
CA ARG A 3 -38.63 -12.00 -59.57
C ARG A 3 -37.30 -12.49 -58.94
N CYS A 4 -36.32 -11.62 -58.86
CA CYS A 4 -35.07 -11.86 -58.19
C CYS A 4 -35.26 -11.69 -56.65
N TRP A 5 -35.10 -12.78 -55.90
CA TRP A 5 -35.12 -12.75 -54.41
C TRP A 5 -33.69 -12.56 -53.92
N ILE A 6 -33.39 -11.42 -53.35
CA ILE A 6 -32.11 -11.15 -52.69
C ILE A 6 -32.25 -11.60 -51.24
N LEU A 7 -31.55 -12.68 -50.90
CA LEU A 7 -31.41 -13.17 -49.52
C LEU A 7 -30.42 -12.25 -48.78
N PHE A 8 -30.92 -11.46 -47.85
CA PHE A 8 -30.08 -10.72 -46.88
C PHE A 8 -29.67 -11.67 -45.76
N VAL A 9 -28.39 -12.08 -45.73
CA VAL A 9 -27.80 -12.83 -44.63
C VAL A 9 -27.39 -11.79 -43.57
N ILE A 10 -28.16 -11.71 -42.48
CA ILE A 10 -27.78 -10.89 -41.29
C ILE A 10 -26.78 -11.71 -40.50
N LEU A 11 -25.50 -11.30 -40.55
CA LEU A 11 -24.45 -11.83 -39.70
C LEU A 11 -24.59 -11.23 -38.29
N VAL A 12 -25.22 -11.97 -37.38
CA VAL A 12 -25.28 -11.58 -35.95
C VAL A 12 -23.95 -11.88 -35.33
N LEU A 13 -23.14 -10.83 -35.14
CA LEU A 13 -21.89 -10.89 -34.40
C LEU A 13 -22.25 -10.95 -32.91
N THR A 14 -22.28 -12.13 -32.31
CA THR A 14 -22.42 -12.29 -30.85
C THR A 14 -21.09 -11.91 -30.19
N ALA A 15 -21.02 -10.71 -29.63
CA ALA A 15 -19.95 -10.34 -28.76
C ALA A 15 -20.04 -11.21 -27.50
N LEU A 16 -19.12 -12.15 -27.32
CA LEU A 16 -18.94 -12.88 -26.07
C LEU A 16 -18.51 -11.86 -25.00
N PRO A 17 -19.18 -11.81 -23.82
CA PRO A 17 -18.68 -11.00 -22.72
C PRO A 17 -17.29 -11.55 -22.34
N ALA A 18 -16.28 -10.69 -22.35
CA ALA A 18 -14.98 -11.00 -21.75
C ALA A 18 -15.24 -11.24 -20.27
N GLU A 19 -15.15 -12.47 -19.80
CA GLU A 19 -15.11 -12.77 -18.38
C GLU A 19 -13.88 -12.05 -17.80
N ALA A 20 -14.12 -10.96 -17.07
CA ALA A 20 -13.11 -10.35 -16.23
C ALA A 20 -12.73 -11.42 -15.20
N GLY A 21 -11.59 -12.09 -15.40
CA GLY A 21 -11.11 -13.13 -14.51
C GLY A 21 -11.10 -12.63 -13.07
N ALA A 22 -11.68 -13.39 -12.15
CA ALA A 22 -11.73 -13.03 -10.73
C ALA A 22 -10.28 -12.83 -10.22
N VAL A 23 -9.99 -11.66 -9.65
CA VAL A 23 -8.67 -11.37 -9.08
C VAL A 23 -8.42 -12.34 -7.92
N GLU A 24 -7.28 -13.03 -7.94
CA GLU A 24 -6.88 -13.93 -6.86
C GLU A 24 -6.81 -13.16 -5.53
N LYS A 25 -7.37 -13.76 -4.48
CA LYS A 25 -7.37 -13.20 -3.12
C LYS A 25 -6.37 -13.94 -2.24
N VAL A 26 -5.59 -13.19 -1.48
CA VAL A 26 -4.66 -13.71 -0.48
C VAL A 26 -5.16 -13.30 0.90
N LYS A 27 -5.41 -14.30 1.75
CA LYS A 27 -5.96 -14.09 3.10
C LYS A 27 -4.83 -13.87 4.12
N GLU A 28 -4.94 -12.82 4.94
CA GLU A 28 -4.08 -12.67 6.12
C GLU A 28 -4.55 -13.67 7.22
N PRO A 29 -3.68 -14.62 7.63
CA PRO A 29 -4.13 -15.77 8.41
C PRO A 29 -4.69 -15.43 9.79
N ALA A 30 -4.18 -14.39 10.45
CA ALA A 30 -4.56 -14.05 11.81
C ALA A 30 -5.89 -13.30 11.88
N THR A 31 -6.24 -12.50 10.87
CA THR A 31 -7.45 -11.67 10.83
C THR A 31 -8.52 -12.22 9.91
N GLY A 32 -8.14 -13.04 8.93
CA GLY A 32 -9.03 -13.50 7.87
C GLY A 32 -9.33 -12.45 6.81
N ILE A 33 -8.72 -11.26 6.89
CA ILE A 33 -8.90 -10.19 5.89
C ILE A 33 -8.22 -10.61 4.59
N GLU A 34 -8.92 -10.40 3.49
CA GLU A 34 -8.45 -10.73 2.14
C GLU A 34 -7.92 -9.48 1.43
N PHE A 35 -6.83 -9.69 0.70
CA PHE A 35 -6.18 -8.72 -0.16
C PHE A 35 -6.09 -9.28 -1.57
N ASP A 36 -6.21 -8.43 -2.57
CA ASP A 36 -6.00 -8.82 -3.96
C ASP A 36 -4.54 -9.20 -4.19
N ALA A 37 -4.25 -10.28 -4.92
CA ALA A 37 -2.88 -10.65 -5.28
C ALA A 37 -2.26 -9.61 -6.23
N THR A 38 -3.09 -8.95 -7.04
CA THR A 38 -2.70 -7.88 -7.95
C THR A 38 -3.69 -6.71 -7.85
N LEU A 39 -3.21 -5.49 -8.12
CA LEU A 39 -4.06 -4.31 -8.28
C LEU A 39 -3.86 -3.73 -9.68
N ASP A 40 -4.82 -2.91 -10.12
CA ASP A 40 -4.74 -2.20 -11.39
C ASP A 40 -3.43 -1.40 -11.51
N GLY A 41 -2.94 -1.27 -12.76
CA GLY A 41 -1.71 -0.54 -13.04
C GLY A 41 -0.43 -1.35 -12.83
N GLY A 42 -0.53 -2.69 -12.74
CA GLY A 42 0.64 -3.59 -12.67
C GLY A 42 1.24 -3.73 -11.27
N TYR A 43 0.46 -3.47 -10.22
CA TYR A 43 0.90 -3.72 -8.86
C TYR A 43 0.72 -5.18 -8.48
N GLN A 44 1.74 -5.78 -7.85
CA GLN A 44 1.70 -7.13 -7.29
C GLN A 44 1.96 -7.10 -5.79
N LEU A 45 1.35 -8.02 -5.08
CA LEU A 45 1.48 -8.18 -3.62
C LEU A 45 2.88 -8.69 -3.27
N LEU A 46 3.67 -7.85 -2.59
CA LEU A 46 5.00 -8.19 -2.10
C LEU A 46 4.97 -8.93 -0.74
N GLY A 47 3.93 -8.71 0.04
CA GLY A 47 3.70 -9.38 1.30
C GLY A 47 2.57 -8.76 2.10
N LEU A 48 2.10 -9.50 3.10
CA LEU A 48 1.02 -9.07 3.98
C LEU A 48 1.23 -9.56 5.41
N GLY A 49 0.68 -8.86 6.37
CA GLY A 49 0.80 -9.20 7.77
C GLY A 49 -0.15 -8.42 8.66
N VAL A 50 -0.05 -8.65 9.95
CA VAL A 50 -0.90 -8.03 10.96
C VAL A 50 -0.08 -7.26 11.99
N ARG A 51 -0.45 -6.01 12.24
CA ARG A 51 0.07 -5.25 13.38
C ARG A 51 -0.61 -5.71 14.65
N LYS A 52 0.16 -6.25 15.57
CA LYS A 52 -0.32 -6.57 16.92
C LYS A 52 0.22 -5.57 17.93
N LYS A 53 -0.60 -5.21 18.89
CA LYS A 53 -0.18 -4.47 20.08
C LYS A 53 -0.70 -5.22 21.29
N PHE A 54 0.22 -5.82 22.05
CA PHE A 54 -0.13 -6.83 23.07
C PHE A 54 -0.95 -7.97 22.42
N ALA A 55 -2.10 -8.30 22.99
CA ALA A 55 -3.01 -9.32 22.44
C ALA A 55 -3.94 -8.82 21.31
N PHE A 56 -3.95 -7.51 21.02
CA PHE A 56 -4.89 -6.92 20.08
C PHE A 56 -4.30 -6.86 18.66
N LYS A 57 -5.07 -7.32 17.69
CA LYS A 57 -4.80 -7.11 16.26
C LYS A 57 -5.33 -5.73 15.90
N VAL A 58 -4.46 -4.80 15.52
CA VAL A 58 -4.85 -3.40 15.28
C VAL A 58 -5.28 -3.20 13.83
N TYR A 59 -4.51 -3.75 12.89
CA TYR A 59 -4.83 -3.76 11.46
C TYR A 59 -4.12 -4.91 10.76
N ALA A 60 -4.73 -5.42 9.68
CA ALA A 60 -4.04 -6.20 8.67
C ALA A 60 -3.51 -5.24 7.59
N THR A 61 -2.38 -5.56 6.98
CA THR A 61 -1.79 -4.70 5.96
C THR A 61 -1.10 -5.51 4.88
N ALA A 62 -1.10 -4.98 3.66
CA ALA A 62 -0.43 -5.52 2.49
C ALA A 62 0.46 -4.44 1.87
N LEU A 63 1.64 -4.86 1.38
CA LEU A 63 2.54 -4.04 0.57
C LEU A 63 2.49 -4.54 -0.87
N TYR A 64 2.27 -3.60 -1.79
CA TYR A 64 2.31 -3.83 -3.22
C TYR A 64 3.44 -3.02 -3.86
N VAL A 65 4.03 -3.58 -4.90
CA VAL A 65 5.02 -2.89 -5.74
C VAL A 65 4.60 -2.99 -7.20
N LYS A 66 4.90 -1.95 -7.98
CA LYS A 66 4.64 -1.98 -9.41
C LYS A 66 5.74 -2.76 -10.13
N VAL A 67 5.33 -3.81 -10.83
CA VAL A 67 6.20 -4.65 -11.66
C VAL A 67 6.07 -4.15 -13.11
N PRO A 68 7.16 -3.99 -13.88
CA PRO A 68 8.54 -4.40 -13.62
C PRO A 68 9.41 -3.38 -12.86
N ASP A 69 8.93 -2.18 -12.57
CA ASP A 69 9.74 -1.07 -12.03
C ASP A 69 10.50 -1.43 -10.74
N ALA A 70 9.96 -2.36 -9.95
CA ALA A 70 10.53 -2.79 -8.67
C ALA A 70 11.55 -3.93 -8.77
N VAL A 71 11.55 -4.73 -9.86
CA VAL A 71 12.33 -5.97 -9.98
C VAL A 71 13.82 -5.72 -9.81
N GLU A 72 14.41 -4.88 -10.69
CA GLU A 72 15.85 -4.62 -10.67
C GLU A 72 16.33 -3.97 -9.36
N PRO A 73 15.66 -2.92 -8.82
CA PRO A 73 16.05 -2.36 -7.53
C PRO A 73 15.99 -3.34 -6.36
N LEU A 74 14.99 -4.23 -6.34
CA LEU A 74 14.84 -5.22 -5.27
C LEU A 74 15.87 -6.36 -5.41
N LYS A 75 16.14 -6.81 -6.64
CA LYS A 75 17.09 -7.89 -6.95
C LYS A 75 18.53 -7.48 -6.69
N ALA A 76 18.92 -6.27 -7.05
CA ALA A 76 20.27 -5.75 -6.89
C ALA A 76 20.64 -5.47 -5.42
N ALA A 77 19.68 -5.33 -4.53
CA ALA A 77 19.93 -4.94 -3.15
C ALA A 77 20.22 -6.15 -2.25
N LYS A 78 21.16 -5.99 -1.30
CA LYS A 78 21.41 -6.99 -0.25
C LYS A 78 20.18 -7.23 0.67
N SER A 79 19.28 -6.25 0.73
CA SER A 79 18.07 -6.29 1.54
C SER A 79 16.99 -5.46 0.85
N PRO A 80 15.72 -5.91 0.80
CA PRO A 80 14.64 -5.20 0.13
C PRO A 80 14.25 -3.89 0.82
N PHE A 81 14.58 -3.73 2.10
CA PHE A 81 14.12 -2.60 2.89
C PHE A 81 14.70 -1.25 2.45
N GLY A 82 15.97 -1.22 2.03
CA GLY A 82 16.58 -0.02 1.50
C GLY A 82 15.85 0.54 0.27
N PRO A 83 15.66 -0.25 -0.78
CA PRO A 83 14.84 0.11 -1.94
C PRO A 83 13.39 0.47 -1.59
N ILE A 84 12.73 -0.25 -0.66
CA ILE A 84 11.36 0.06 -0.22
C ILE A 84 11.30 1.45 0.45
N ILE A 85 12.30 1.82 1.23
CA ILE A 85 12.33 3.13 1.91
C ILE A 85 12.66 4.27 0.96
N ARG A 86 13.69 4.12 0.10
CA ARG A 86 14.31 5.20 -0.68
C ARG A 86 14.22 5.05 -2.20
N GLY A 87 13.75 3.90 -2.69
CA GLY A 87 13.62 3.65 -4.13
C GLY A 87 12.58 4.55 -4.78
N THR A 88 12.69 4.67 -6.10
CA THR A 88 11.80 5.51 -6.92
C THR A 88 10.63 4.75 -7.54
N PHE A 89 10.64 3.40 -7.47
CA PHE A 89 9.57 2.59 -8.01
C PHE A 89 8.25 2.79 -7.25
N PRO A 90 7.10 2.79 -7.96
CA PRO A 90 5.79 2.92 -7.35
C PRO A 90 5.47 1.76 -6.41
N ARG A 91 4.91 2.09 -5.25
CA ARG A 91 4.53 1.12 -4.21
C ARG A 91 3.34 1.62 -3.41
N LYS A 92 2.53 0.67 -2.97
CA LYS A 92 1.29 0.96 -2.25
C LYS A 92 1.19 0.09 -1.01
N MET A 93 0.85 0.70 0.13
CA MET A 93 0.57 0.00 1.37
C MET A 93 -0.90 0.19 1.73
N VAL A 94 -1.61 -0.90 1.90
CA VAL A 94 -3.04 -0.91 2.22
C VAL A 94 -3.24 -1.52 3.58
N MET A 95 -3.84 -0.77 4.51
CA MET A 95 -4.17 -1.24 5.87
C MET A 95 -5.68 -1.32 6.04
N HIS A 96 -6.14 -2.42 6.65
CA HIS A 96 -7.51 -2.62 7.08
C HIS A 96 -7.56 -2.64 8.60
N PHE A 97 -8.19 -1.66 9.21
CA PHE A 97 -8.30 -1.58 10.66
C PHE A 97 -9.28 -2.60 11.21
N THR A 98 -8.84 -3.40 12.18
CA THR A 98 -9.66 -4.41 12.87
C THR A 98 -10.23 -3.92 14.19
N LEU A 99 -9.75 -2.75 14.65
CA LEU A 99 -10.20 -2.03 15.83
C LEU A 99 -10.39 -0.56 15.47
N ALA A 100 -11.28 0.12 16.19
CA ALA A 100 -11.32 1.57 16.17
C ALA A 100 -10.10 2.15 16.88
N VAL A 101 -9.56 3.24 16.36
CA VAL A 101 -8.41 3.97 16.93
C VAL A 101 -8.78 5.45 16.98
N SER A 102 -8.79 6.04 18.16
CA SER A 102 -9.06 7.48 18.29
C SER A 102 -7.96 8.29 17.60
N GLY A 103 -8.34 9.41 16.98
CA GLY A 103 -7.43 10.30 16.30
C GLY A 103 -6.30 10.81 17.20
N ALA A 104 -6.62 11.11 18.47
CA ALA A 104 -5.59 11.46 19.46
C ALA A 104 -4.54 10.35 19.63
N LYS A 105 -4.98 9.08 19.64
CA LYS A 105 -4.08 7.93 19.77
C LYS A 105 -3.29 7.67 18.49
N ALA A 106 -3.91 7.84 17.33
CA ALA A 106 -3.25 7.74 16.02
C ALA A 106 -2.15 8.80 15.90
N LYS A 107 -2.48 10.07 16.14
CA LYS A 107 -1.56 11.22 16.12
C LYS A 107 -0.37 11.00 17.04
N GLU A 108 -0.64 10.61 18.29
CA GLU A 108 0.41 10.33 19.30
C GLU A 108 1.32 9.16 18.85
N THR A 109 0.75 8.12 18.29
CA THR A 109 1.51 6.95 17.80
C THR A 109 2.42 7.34 16.63
N PHE A 110 1.92 8.09 15.65
CA PHE A 110 2.73 8.57 14.54
C PHE A 110 3.83 9.53 14.99
N ARG A 111 3.53 10.45 15.91
CA ARG A 111 4.52 11.35 16.49
C ARG A 111 5.69 10.58 17.10
N LYS A 112 5.42 9.62 17.99
CA LYS A 112 6.44 8.76 18.61
C LYS A 112 7.24 7.94 17.60
N ASN A 113 6.58 7.45 16.55
CA ASN A 113 7.27 6.71 15.50
C ASN A 113 8.23 7.59 14.72
N PHE A 114 7.84 8.81 14.32
CA PHE A 114 8.74 9.74 13.65
C PHE A 114 9.92 10.10 14.54
N ASP A 115 9.68 10.41 15.84
CA ASP A 115 10.73 10.74 16.81
C ASP A 115 11.74 9.60 16.97
N ARG A 116 11.32 8.35 16.80
CA ARG A 116 12.18 7.16 16.88
C ARG A 116 12.98 6.92 15.59
N VAL A 117 12.36 7.07 14.40
CA VAL A 117 12.97 6.63 13.13
C VAL A 117 13.70 7.73 12.37
N MET A 118 13.56 8.99 12.77
CA MET A 118 14.17 10.13 12.08
C MET A 118 15.20 10.84 12.96
N ALA A 119 16.42 10.95 12.44
CA ALA A 119 17.44 11.80 13.07
C ALA A 119 17.01 13.28 13.08
N PRO A 120 17.46 14.08 14.07
CA PRO A 120 17.07 15.49 14.21
C PRO A 120 17.29 16.32 12.93
N GLU A 121 18.41 16.12 12.25
CA GLU A 121 18.76 16.86 11.02
C GLU A 121 17.82 16.54 9.86
N LYS A 122 17.33 15.29 9.78
CA LYS A 122 16.34 14.87 8.79
C LYS A 122 14.96 15.40 9.16
N MET A 123 14.60 15.35 10.44
CA MET A 123 13.36 15.90 10.97
C MET A 123 13.22 17.39 10.66
N ALA A 124 14.32 18.16 10.80
CA ALA A 124 14.34 19.59 10.49
C ALA A 124 13.99 19.90 9.02
N LYS A 125 14.32 18.99 8.10
CA LYS A 125 14.02 19.16 6.65
C LYS A 125 12.55 18.93 6.28
N CYS A 126 11.74 18.38 7.18
CA CYS A 126 10.33 18.07 6.92
C CYS A 126 9.39 18.42 8.09
N LEU A 127 9.78 19.36 8.95
CA LEU A 127 9.03 19.70 10.15
C LEU A 127 7.59 20.10 9.88
N GLU A 128 7.37 20.96 8.90
CA GLU A 128 6.04 21.42 8.47
C GLU A 128 5.22 20.26 7.87
N ASP A 129 5.83 19.46 6.99
CA ASP A 129 5.19 18.28 6.40
C ASP A 129 4.77 17.26 7.47
N ARG A 130 5.64 17.04 8.47
CA ARG A 130 5.35 16.18 9.61
C ARG A 130 4.16 16.70 10.40
N GLN A 131 4.08 18.02 10.67
CA GLN A 131 2.97 18.60 11.38
C GLN A 131 1.66 18.42 10.62
N ARG A 132 1.63 18.74 9.32
CA ARG A 132 0.46 18.51 8.44
C ARG A 132 0.02 17.05 8.43
N TYR A 133 0.99 16.11 8.39
CA TYR A 133 0.68 14.68 8.47
C TYR A 133 0.03 14.32 9.81
N LEU A 134 0.57 14.79 10.94
CA LEU A 134 0.02 14.51 12.26
C LEU A 134 -1.38 15.11 12.45
N GLU A 135 -1.66 16.26 11.87
CA GLU A 135 -2.99 16.86 11.85
C GLU A 135 -3.96 16.03 11.01
N ALA A 136 -3.55 15.61 9.82
CA ALA A 136 -4.34 14.73 8.96
C ALA A 136 -4.70 13.39 9.62
N MET A 137 -3.81 12.87 10.49
CA MET A 137 -4.03 11.63 11.27
C MET A 137 -4.78 11.85 12.58
N GLY A 138 -5.23 13.08 12.86
CA GLY A 138 -5.95 13.43 14.08
C GLY A 138 -7.44 13.06 14.08
N GLY A 139 -7.98 12.55 12.99
CA GLY A 139 -9.36 12.03 12.91
C GLY A 139 -9.46 10.60 13.45
N ASP A 140 -10.63 10.24 14.00
CA ASP A 140 -10.90 8.89 14.44
C ASP A 140 -10.91 7.91 13.26
N ILE A 141 -10.36 6.72 13.49
CA ILE A 141 -10.32 5.62 12.52
C ILE A 141 -11.27 4.53 13.02
N GLU A 142 -12.31 4.27 12.25
CA GLU A 142 -13.30 3.26 12.57
C GLU A 142 -12.80 1.85 12.23
N LYS A 143 -13.30 0.83 12.95
CA LYS A 143 -13.12 -0.56 12.55
C LYS A 143 -13.66 -0.78 11.13
N GLY A 144 -12.89 -1.47 10.29
CA GLY A 144 -13.23 -1.74 8.89
C GLY A 144 -12.75 -0.66 7.91
N GLN A 145 -12.34 0.50 8.38
CA GLN A 145 -11.79 1.52 7.50
C GLN A 145 -10.43 1.12 6.95
N ARG A 146 -10.14 1.65 5.75
CA ARG A 146 -8.86 1.48 5.07
C ARG A 146 -8.02 2.75 5.19
N TYR A 147 -6.75 2.54 5.47
CA TYR A 147 -5.70 3.55 5.30
C TYR A 147 -4.80 3.10 4.16
N VAL A 148 -4.57 3.96 3.19
CA VAL A 148 -3.77 3.66 2.01
C VAL A 148 -2.66 4.69 1.87
N MET A 149 -1.42 4.23 1.75
CA MET A 149 -0.29 5.02 1.29
C MET A 149 0.04 4.60 -0.13
N ASP A 150 0.06 5.54 -1.05
CA ASP A 150 0.38 5.35 -2.46
C ASP A 150 1.56 6.23 -2.83
N TYR A 151 2.69 5.62 -3.18
CA TYR A 151 3.87 6.32 -3.63
C TYR A 151 4.08 6.09 -5.12
N ALA A 152 4.12 7.17 -5.87
CA ALA A 152 4.48 7.19 -7.28
C ALA A 152 5.10 8.54 -7.64
N GLU A 153 5.99 8.58 -8.63
CA GLU A 153 6.53 9.82 -9.23
C GLU A 153 7.12 10.80 -8.20
N GLY A 154 7.83 10.27 -7.19
CA GLY A 154 8.44 11.07 -6.14
C GLY A 154 7.47 11.68 -5.12
N ARG A 155 6.21 11.28 -5.12
CA ARG A 155 5.14 11.79 -4.27
C ARG A 155 4.46 10.66 -3.50
N ILE A 156 4.14 10.89 -2.25
CA ILE A 156 3.27 10.01 -1.47
C ILE A 156 1.92 10.66 -1.23
N GLN A 157 0.86 9.91 -1.47
CA GLN A 157 -0.50 10.27 -1.14
C GLN A 157 -1.03 9.33 -0.07
N VAL A 158 -1.74 9.89 0.91
CA VAL A 158 -2.36 9.14 1.99
C VAL A 158 -3.86 9.33 1.95
N SER A 159 -4.58 8.21 1.96
CA SER A 159 -6.04 8.21 2.01
C SER A 159 -6.54 7.45 3.23
N LEU A 160 -7.59 7.96 3.87
CA LEU A 160 -8.32 7.31 4.95
C LEU A 160 -9.80 7.20 4.54
N ALA A 161 -10.36 6.00 4.65
CA ALA A 161 -11.73 5.71 4.24
C ALA A 161 -12.07 6.21 2.81
N GLY A 162 -11.13 6.02 1.86
CA GLY A 162 -11.27 6.42 0.46
C GLY A 162 -11.06 7.92 0.18
N ARG A 163 -10.89 8.76 1.20
CA ARG A 163 -10.66 10.19 1.05
C ARG A 163 -9.18 10.52 1.23
N ARG A 164 -8.56 11.24 0.29
CA ARG A 164 -7.20 11.74 0.43
C ARG A 164 -7.14 12.75 1.58
N VAL A 165 -6.26 12.49 2.54
CA VAL A 165 -6.09 13.30 3.76
C VAL A 165 -4.74 13.99 3.83
N TYR A 166 -3.72 13.46 3.11
CA TYR A 166 -2.38 14.04 3.11
C TYR A 166 -1.65 13.74 1.79
N GLU A 167 -0.74 14.64 1.41
CA GLU A 167 0.16 14.47 0.28
C GLU A 167 1.45 15.24 0.52
N THR A 168 2.59 14.67 0.08
CA THR A 168 3.89 15.37 0.04
C THR A 168 4.80 14.81 -1.05
N ALA A 169 5.68 15.67 -1.56
CA ALA A 169 6.85 15.31 -2.37
C ALA A 169 8.17 15.53 -1.63
N ASN A 170 8.14 15.84 -0.33
CA ASN A 170 9.35 16.03 0.47
C ASN A 170 10.05 14.68 0.72
N PRO A 171 11.28 14.47 0.17
CA PRO A 171 11.96 13.19 0.27
C PRO A 171 12.25 12.76 1.72
N ALA A 172 12.56 13.71 2.61
CA ALA A 172 12.83 13.41 4.02
C ALA A 172 11.57 12.90 4.73
N MET A 173 10.41 13.48 4.42
CA MET A 173 9.13 13.03 4.97
C MET A 173 8.72 11.66 4.43
N ILE A 174 8.87 11.43 3.12
CA ILE A 174 8.59 10.15 2.47
C ILE A 174 9.44 9.04 3.09
N GLU A 175 10.76 9.26 3.19
CA GLU A 175 11.67 8.32 3.85
C GLU A 175 11.27 8.07 5.30
N GLY A 176 10.91 9.10 6.05
CA GLY A 176 10.44 8.99 7.44
C GLY A 176 9.18 8.13 7.55
N ILE A 177 8.20 8.34 6.68
CA ILE A 177 6.96 7.55 6.65
C ILE A 177 7.27 6.07 6.44
N PHE A 178 8.01 5.70 5.38
CA PHE A 178 8.34 4.29 5.12
C PHE A 178 9.23 3.68 6.21
N SER A 179 10.11 4.48 6.83
CA SER A 179 10.99 4.00 7.92
C SER A 179 10.22 3.53 9.16
N ILE A 180 8.98 3.98 9.36
CA ILE A 180 8.12 3.51 10.47
C ILE A 180 7.93 1.99 10.41
N TRP A 181 7.77 1.43 9.21
CA TRP A 181 7.54 -0.01 9.01
C TRP A 181 8.79 -0.78 8.56
N TYR A 182 9.69 -0.13 7.82
CA TYR A 182 10.80 -0.82 7.13
C TYR A 182 12.20 -0.41 7.61
N GLY A 183 12.28 0.60 8.49
CA GLY A 183 13.54 1.13 9.02
C GLY A 183 14.29 0.16 9.95
N PRO A 184 15.46 0.59 10.46
CA PRO A 184 16.24 -0.21 11.42
C PRO A 184 15.49 -0.48 12.73
N GLU A 185 14.68 0.49 13.15
CA GLU A 185 13.83 0.38 14.36
C GLU A 185 12.35 0.43 13.94
N PRO A 186 11.81 -0.63 13.33
CA PRO A 186 10.44 -0.61 12.83
C PRO A 186 9.41 -0.62 13.96
N LEU A 187 8.19 -0.29 13.59
CA LEU A 187 7.05 -0.37 14.50
C LEU A 187 6.83 -1.81 15.03
N ASP A 188 7.18 -2.81 14.23
CA ASP A 188 7.02 -4.24 14.51
C ASP A 188 7.94 -5.04 13.57
N GLU A 189 8.95 -5.74 14.13
CA GLU A 189 9.93 -6.46 13.33
C GLU A 189 9.29 -7.63 12.58
N LYS A 190 8.36 -8.36 13.22
CA LYS A 190 7.65 -9.45 12.55
C LYS A 190 6.86 -8.93 11.36
N LEU A 191 6.10 -7.86 11.54
CA LEU A 191 5.33 -7.24 10.45
C LEU A 191 6.23 -6.79 9.31
N LYS A 192 7.39 -6.20 9.60
CA LYS A 192 8.38 -5.80 8.60
C LYS A 192 8.78 -6.97 7.70
N GLN A 193 9.07 -8.14 8.30
CA GLN A 193 9.43 -9.35 7.55
C GLN A 193 8.23 -9.91 6.76
N ASP A 194 7.05 -9.95 7.38
CA ASP A 194 5.83 -10.44 6.74
C ASP A 194 5.50 -9.64 5.46
N LEU A 195 5.75 -8.32 5.46
CA LEU A 195 5.46 -7.42 4.33
C LEU A 195 6.36 -7.62 3.09
N VAL A 196 7.39 -8.43 3.19
CA VAL A 196 8.27 -8.82 2.07
C VAL A 196 8.32 -10.34 1.86
N SER A 197 7.37 -11.07 2.44
CA SER A 197 7.37 -12.55 2.46
C SER A 197 7.23 -13.19 1.07
N ARG A 198 6.71 -12.44 0.09
CA ARG A 198 6.53 -12.86 -1.30
C ARG A 198 7.57 -12.24 -2.26
N LEU A 199 8.70 -11.79 -1.72
CA LEU A 199 9.73 -11.13 -2.54
C LEU A 199 10.19 -12.00 -3.73
N ARG A 200 10.30 -13.31 -3.54
CA ARG A 200 10.70 -14.23 -4.61
C ARG A 200 9.71 -14.26 -5.76
N ASP A 201 8.41 -14.16 -5.48
CA ASP A 201 7.36 -14.13 -6.51
C ASP A 201 7.50 -12.89 -7.43
N ILE A 202 8.27 -11.88 -7.01
CA ILE A 202 8.48 -10.63 -7.74
C ILE A 202 9.80 -10.65 -8.53
N ILE A 203 10.87 -11.26 -7.97
CA ILE A 203 12.23 -11.13 -8.51
C ILE A 203 12.74 -12.37 -9.26
N ASP A 204 12.08 -13.51 -9.15
CA ASP A 204 12.39 -14.75 -9.87
C ASP A 204 11.59 -14.83 -11.17
#